data_6005dfe05f6edf0a6325c44c84674d0c
#
_entry.id   6005dfe05f6edf0a6325c44c84674d0c
#
_cell.length_a   1.000
_cell.length_b   1.000
_cell.length_c   1.000
_cell.angle_alpha   90.00
_cell.angle_beta   90.00
_cell.angle_gamma   90.00
#
_symmetry.space_group_name_H-M   'P 1'
#
loop_
_entity.id
_entity.type
_entity.pdbx_description
1 polymer ?
#
loop_
_entity_poly.entity_id
_entity_poly.type
_entity_poly.pdbx_seq_one_letter_code
_entity_poly.pdbx_strand_id
1 'polypeptide(L)'
;EKTILFEYLAEIERRKLRDEAQQNFMPFVRHIWPEFINGAHHQRMAQMFEDVAYGRKKRIIINMPPRHAIIVSMKIPTTTGFKTLADLQIGDYVFGPNGLPTQVLGKSDVFKNRELYRVSTDDGFSVDVDGEHLWTVRLNRRHNVYHDYTTEQLWLRQNGAHLRTKRGGGFEILANKHVSNPRLPRLPDCAPVEYTEKELLIDPYVLGLWLGDGSKNSAII
;
A
#
# COMPACT_ATOMS: atom_id res chain seq x y z
N GLU A 1 50.25 -17.71 -13.18
CA GLU A 1 49.69 -16.95 -14.35
C GLU A 1 48.16 -16.97 -14.39
N LYS A 2 47.46 -18.10 -14.22
CA LYS A 2 46.01 -18.18 -14.22
C LYS A 2 45.35 -17.34 -13.11
N THR A 3 45.91 -17.32 -11.91
CA THR A 3 45.38 -16.57 -10.76
C THR A 3 45.41 -15.06 -11.01
N ILE A 4 46.49 -14.55 -11.58
CA ILE A 4 46.66 -13.13 -11.93
C ILE A 4 45.65 -12.71 -13.02
N LEU A 5 45.37 -13.57 -13.98
CA LEU A 5 44.39 -13.31 -15.02
C LEU A 5 42.97 -13.24 -14.44
N PHE A 6 42.62 -14.13 -13.51
CA PHE A 6 41.31 -14.08 -12.84
C PHE A 6 41.13 -12.82 -11.99
N GLU A 7 42.16 -12.40 -11.27
CA GLU A 7 42.13 -11.15 -10.49
C GLU A 7 41.99 -9.91 -11.39
N TYR A 8 42.67 -9.93 -12.53
CA TYR A 8 42.59 -8.83 -13.51
C TYR A 8 41.20 -8.76 -14.15
N LEU A 9 40.61 -9.87 -14.54
CA LEU A 9 39.24 -9.95 -15.08
C LEU A 9 38.21 -9.48 -14.07
N ALA A 10 38.34 -9.90 -12.81
CA ALA A 10 37.45 -9.48 -11.73
C ALA A 10 37.54 -7.95 -11.46
N GLU A 11 38.73 -7.36 -11.61
CA GLU A 11 38.90 -5.92 -11.47
C GLU A 11 38.28 -5.15 -12.66
N ILE A 12 38.39 -5.67 -13.88
CA ILE A 12 37.71 -5.08 -15.05
C ILE A 12 36.20 -5.12 -14.86
N GLU A 13 35.64 -6.23 -14.40
CA GLU A 13 34.19 -6.35 -14.13
C GLU A 13 33.76 -5.37 -13.04
N ARG A 14 34.49 -5.24 -11.96
CA ARG A 14 34.21 -4.27 -10.91
C ARG A 14 34.22 -2.82 -11.41
N ARG A 15 35.16 -2.47 -12.32
CA ARG A 15 35.21 -1.13 -12.93
C ARG A 15 34.00 -0.89 -13.84
N LYS A 16 33.64 -1.86 -14.68
CA LYS A 16 32.45 -1.76 -15.54
C LYS A 16 31.17 -1.55 -14.72
N LEU A 17 30.97 -2.35 -13.66
CA LEU A 17 29.81 -2.20 -12.78
C LEU A 17 29.77 -0.84 -12.09
N ARG A 18 30.93 -0.28 -11.72
CA ARG A 18 31.03 1.05 -11.13
C ARG A 18 30.69 2.15 -12.16
N ASP A 19 31.17 2.04 -13.36
CA ASP A 19 30.91 3.01 -14.43
C ASP A 19 29.42 2.97 -14.85
N GLU A 20 28.82 1.79 -14.93
CA GLU A 20 27.38 1.64 -15.15
C GLU A 20 26.56 2.22 -13.99
N ALA A 21 26.99 2.02 -12.74
CA ALA A 21 26.35 2.57 -11.55
C ALA A 21 26.41 4.10 -11.48
N GLN A 22 27.41 4.73 -12.07
CA GLN A 22 27.49 6.18 -12.16
C GLN A 22 26.54 6.78 -13.20
N GLN A 23 26.15 6.00 -14.21
CA GLN A 23 25.34 6.47 -15.32
C GLN A 23 23.86 6.09 -15.22
N ASN A 24 23.53 5.01 -14.48
CA ASN A 24 22.18 4.46 -14.42
C ASN A 24 21.77 4.15 -12.99
N PHE A 25 20.50 4.45 -12.66
CA PHE A 25 19.99 4.31 -11.30
C PHE A 25 19.89 2.86 -10.82
N MET A 26 19.43 1.92 -11.65
CA MET A 26 19.30 0.51 -11.23
C MET A 26 20.64 -0.21 -11.05
N PRO A 27 21.65 -0.05 -11.90
CA PRO A 27 23.00 -0.51 -11.64
C PRO A 27 23.58 0.06 -10.34
N PHE A 28 23.33 1.35 -10.04
CA PHE A 28 23.71 1.98 -8.78
C PHE A 28 23.06 1.31 -7.58
N VAL A 29 21.73 1.06 -7.62
CA VAL A 29 21.01 0.36 -6.54
C VAL A 29 21.59 -1.03 -6.30
N ARG A 30 21.85 -1.81 -7.35
CA ARG A 30 22.46 -3.15 -7.25
C ARG A 30 23.89 -3.11 -6.74
N HIS A 31 24.64 -2.06 -7.04
CA HIS A 31 25.99 -1.88 -6.55
C HIS A 31 26.02 -1.65 -5.04
N ILE A 32 25.07 -0.85 -4.51
CA ILE A 32 24.95 -0.57 -3.06
C ILE A 32 24.30 -1.74 -2.33
N TRP A 33 23.32 -2.39 -2.96
CA TRP A 33 22.54 -3.48 -2.38
C TRP A 33 22.45 -4.66 -3.34
N PRO A 34 23.47 -5.57 -3.33
CA PRO A 34 23.54 -6.72 -4.25
C PRO A 34 22.34 -7.67 -4.17
N GLU A 35 21.73 -7.78 -2.98
CA GLU A 35 20.58 -8.66 -2.73
C GLU A 35 19.23 -8.02 -3.12
N PHE A 36 19.25 -6.83 -3.73
CA PHE A 36 18.03 -6.15 -4.12
C PHE A 36 17.24 -6.93 -5.18
N ILE A 37 16.02 -7.34 -4.81
CA ILE A 37 15.12 -8.04 -5.72
C ILE A 37 14.46 -7.02 -6.64
N ASN A 38 14.87 -7.04 -7.91
CA ASN A 38 14.39 -6.10 -8.91
C ASN A 38 13.07 -6.56 -9.53
N GLY A 39 11.98 -5.86 -9.22
CA GLY A 39 10.68 -6.03 -9.91
C GLY A 39 10.51 -5.01 -11.05
N ALA A 40 9.55 -5.28 -11.95
CA ALA A 40 9.26 -4.39 -13.09
C ALA A 40 8.91 -2.95 -12.67
N HIS A 41 8.27 -2.78 -11.52
CA HIS A 41 7.96 -1.47 -10.95
C HIS A 41 9.22 -0.68 -10.54
N HIS A 42 10.26 -1.36 -10.01
CA HIS A 42 11.52 -0.72 -9.66
C HIS A 42 12.26 -0.18 -10.90
N GLN A 43 12.25 -0.93 -12.01
CA GLN A 43 12.83 -0.47 -13.28
C GLN A 43 12.11 0.77 -13.80
N ARG A 44 10.77 0.78 -13.70
CA ARG A 44 9.96 1.93 -14.12
C ARG A 44 10.22 3.17 -13.26
N MET A 45 10.39 2.99 -11.94
CA MET A 45 10.79 4.07 -11.04
C MET A 45 12.17 4.60 -11.36
N ALA A 46 13.14 3.71 -11.58
CA ALA A 46 14.49 4.07 -11.95
C ALA A 46 14.51 4.94 -13.22
N GLN A 47 13.77 4.53 -14.24
CA GLN A 47 13.62 5.32 -15.46
C GLN A 47 13.01 6.71 -15.19
N MET A 48 12.02 6.79 -14.29
CA MET A 48 11.42 8.08 -13.91
C MET A 48 12.42 8.96 -13.18
N PHE A 49 13.22 8.43 -12.25
CA PHE A 49 14.27 9.19 -11.57
C PHE A 49 15.33 9.67 -12.54
N GLU A 50 15.76 8.84 -13.49
CA GLU A 50 16.69 9.22 -14.56
C GLU A 50 16.10 10.32 -15.45
N ASP A 51 14.81 10.25 -15.78
CA ASP A 51 14.11 11.28 -16.56
C ASP A 51 14.16 12.66 -15.88
N VAL A 52 14.09 12.68 -14.54
CA VAL A 52 14.25 13.95 -13.79
C VAL A 52 15.71 14.36 -13.70
N ALA A 53 16.60 13.43 -13.39
CA ALA A 53 18.04 13.71 -13.24
C ALA A 53 18.63 14.28 -14.53
N TYR A 54 18.22 13.75 -15.69
CA TYR A 54 18.65 14.25 -17.01
C TYR A 54 17.79 15.40 -17.57
N GLY A 55 16.88 15.96 -16.76
CA GLY A 55 16.05 17.10 -17.15
C GLY A 55 14.95 16.79 -18.18
N ARG A 56 14.74 15.51 -18.53
CA ARG A 56 13.66 15.10 -19.46
C ARG A 56 12.28 15.34 -18.88
N LYS A 57 12.13 15.29 -17.55
CA LYS A 57 10.90 15.62 -16.82
C LYS A 57 11.23 16.57 -15.67
N LYS A 58 10.38 17.58 -15.46
CA LYS A 58 10.58 18.57 -14.38
C LYS A 58 10.02 18.12 -13.03
N ARG A 59 9.02 17.26 -13.03
CA ARG A 59 8.35 16.74 -11.83
C ARG A 59 7.85 15.34 -12.09
N ILE A 60 7.96 14.46 -11.08
CA ILE A 60 7.34 13.15 -11.04
C ILE A 60 6.55 13.03 -9.75
N ILE A 61 5.38 12.42 -9.86
CA ILE A 61 4.61 11.94 -8.71
C ILE A 61 4.57 10.43 -8.85
N ILE A 62 5.20 9.73 -7.89
CA ILE A 62 5.21 8.27 -7.86
C ILE A 62 4.19 7.85 -6.81
N ASN A 63 3.01 7.42 -7.27
CA ASN A 63 2.02 6.78 -6.42
C ASN A 63 2.31 5.28 -6.42
N MET A 64 3.01 4.82 -5.39
CA MET A 64 3.17 3.40 -5.15
C MET A 64 2.34 3.02 -3.94
N PRO A 65 1.50 1.99 -4.04
CA PRO A 65 0.97 1.39 -2.84
C PRO A 65 2.15 0.83 -2.06
N PRO A 66 2.35 1.24 -0.80
CA PRO A 66 3.37 0.63 0.04
C PRO A 66 3.02 -0.84 0.18
N ARG A 67 3.98 -1.74 -0.02
CA ARG A 67 4.00 -3.20 0.22
C ARG A 67 2.64 -3.77 0.64
N HIS A 68 1.74 -4.02 -0.32
CA HIS A 68 0.40 -4.52 -0.02
C HIS A 68 0.28 -5.96 -0.48
N ALA A 69 0.16 -6.88 0.46
CA ALA A 69 -0.36 -8.19 0.17
C ALA A 69 -1.72 -8.33 0.87
N ILE A 70 -2.76 -7.92 0.17
CA ILE A 70 -4.15 -8.26 0.43
C ILE A 70 -4.45 -9.50 -0.41
N ILE A 71 -5.34 -10.37 0.07
CA ILE A 71 -5.76 -11.55 -0.69
C ILE A 71 -6.32 -11.12 -2.05
N VAL A 72 -5.95 -11.85 -3.08
CA VAL A 72 -6.31 -11.52 -4.48
C VAL A 72 -7.82 -11.57 -4.77
N SER A 73 -8.59 -12.28 -3.95
CA SER A 73 -10.06 -12.36 -4.04
C SER A 73 -10.78 -11.17 -3.41
N MET A 74 -10.07 -10.24 -2.74
CA MET A 74 -10.67 -9.05 -2.16
C MET A 74 -11.32 -8.19 -3.24
N LYS A 75 -12.58 -7.81 -3.01
CA LYS A 75 -13.33 -6.93 -3.91
C LYS A 75 -13.01 -5.47 -3.62
N ILE A 76 -12.63 -4.74 -4.64
CA ILE A 76 -12.30 -3.32 -4.58
C ILE A 76 -13.32 -2.55 -5.41
N PRO A 77 -13.88 -1.45 -4.90
CA PRO A 77 -14.76 -0.58 -5.66
C PRO A 77 -13.96 0.14 -6.75
N THR A 78 -14.48 0.10 -7.96
CA THR A 78 -13.95 0.81 -9.12
C THR A 78 -15.03 1.69 -9.72
N THR A 79 -14.67 2.59 -10.63
CA THR A 79 -15.64 3.44 -11.32
C THR A 79 -16.67 2.66 -12.17
N THR A 80 -16.35 1.40 -12.50
CA THR A 80 -17.23 0.50 -13.29
C THR A 80 -17.93 -0.57 -12.47
N GLY A 81 -17.81 -0.53 -11.13
CA GLY A 81 -18.34 -1.54 -10.21
C GLY A 81 -17.24 -2.22 -9.40
N PHE A 82 -17.57 -3.31 -8.72
CA PHE A 82 -16.58 -4.04 -7.93
C PHE A 82 -15.77 -5.02 -8.79
N LYS A 83 -14.44 -4.95 -8.66
CA LYS A 83 -13.51 -5.94 -9.22
C LYS A 83 -12.73 -6.63 -8.11
N THR A 84 -12.32 -7.88 -8.32
CA THR A 84 -11.33 -8.48 -7.40
C THR A 84 -9.96 -7.87 -7.63
N LEU A 85 -9.08 -7.93 -6.62
CA LEU A 85 -7.70 -7.47 -6.78
C LEU A 85 -6.97 -8.24 -7.89
N ALA A 86 -7.36 -9.53 -8.13
CA ALA A 86 -6.85 -10.32 -9.23
C ALA A 86 -7.23 -9.73 -10.60
N ASP A 87 -8.47 -9.25 -10.75
CA ASP A 87 -9.05 -8.78 -12.01
C ASP A 87 -8.70 -7.32 -12.33
N LEU A 88 -8.18 -6.55 -11.35
CA LEU A 88 -7.73 -5.18 -11.58
C LEU A 88 -6.62 -5.15 -12.63
N GLN A 89 -6.74 -4.23 -13.57
CA GLN A 89 -5.76 -4.00 -14.63
C GLN A 89 -5.13 -2.60 -14.52
N ILE A 90 -3.92 -2.45 -15.07
CA ILE A 90 -3.31 -1.14 -15.26
C ILE A 90 -4.22 -0.31 -16.17
N GLY A 91 -4.56 0.90 -15.74
CA GLY A 91 -5.50 1.78 -16.43
C GLY A 91 -6.91 1.80 -15.84
N ASP A 92 -7.28 0.81 -15.01
CA ASP A 92 -8.52 0.87 -14.22
C ASP A 92 -8.51 2.04 -13.25
N TYR A 93 -9.69 2.47 -12.79
CA TYR A 93 -9.84 3.51 -11.79
C TYR A 93 -10.43 2.95 -10.50
N VAL A 94 -9.73 3.13 -9.41
CA VAL A 94 -10.16 2.87 -8.03
C VAL A 94 -10.36 4.19 -7.31
N PHE A 95 -10.93 4.18 -6.10
CA PHE A 95 -11.16 5.41 -5.34
C PHE A 95 -10.04 5.65 -4.33
N GLY A 96 -9.55 6.90 -4.30
CA GLY A 96 -8.59 7.36 -3.30
C GLY A 96 -9.27 7.74 -1.98
N PRO A 97 -8.50 8.09 -0.93
CA PRO A 97 -9.03 8.48 0.38
C PRO A 97 -9.86 9.77 0.34
N ASN A 98 -9.71 10.56 -0.71
CA ASN A 98 -10.52 11.76 -1.00
C ASN A 98 -11.83 11.45 -1.73
N GLY A 99 -12.17 10.17 -1.97
CA GLY A 99 -13.36 9.74 -2.70
C GLY A 99 -13.27 9.85 -4.22
N LEU A 100 -12.20 10.44 -4.75
CA LEU A 100 -12.05 10.68 -6.19
C LEU A 100 -11.43 9.47 -6.91
N PRO A 101 -11.78 9.28 -8.20
CA PRO A 101 -11.18 8.24 -9.02
C PRO A 101 -9.66 8.41 -9.16
N THR A 102 -8.92 7.34 -8.93
CA THR A 102 -7.46 7.28 -9.03
C THR A 102 -7.08 6.14 -9.96
N GLN A 103 -6.25 6.42 -10.96
CA GLN A 103 -5.86 5.41 -11.94
C GLN A 103 -4.86 4.41 -11.35
N VAL A 104 -5.06 3.13 -11.63
CA VAL A 104 -4.13 2.04 -11.34
C VAL A 104 -2.95 2.15 -12.30
N LEU A 105 -1.78 2.54 -11.81
CA LEU A 105 -0.57 2.74 -12.60
C LEU A 105 0.34 1.52 -12.66
N GLY A 106 0.19 0.61 -11.73
CA GLY A 106 1.02 -0.60 -11.63
C GLY A 106 0.36 -1.68 -10.80
N LYS A 107 0.79 -2.90 -11.01
CA LYS A 107 0.35 -4.09 -10.30
C LYS A 107 1.60 -4.92 -9.99
N SER A 108 1.74 -5.36 -8.75
CA SER A 108 2.81 -6.28 -8.34
C SER A 108 2.48 -7.71 -8.75
N ASP A 109 3.48 -8.58 -8.73
CA ASP A 109 3.28 -10.01 -8.82
C ASP A 109 2.51 -10.54 -7.60
N VAL A 110 1.83 -11.67 -7.79
CA VAL A 110 1.11 -12.34 -6.70
C VAL A 110 2.12 -13.07 -5.81
N PHE A 111 2.19 -12.67 -4.56
CA PHE A 111 2.98 -13.37 -3.55
C PHE A 111 2.28 -14.66 -3.12
N LYS A 112 3.04 -15.74 -2.96
CA LYS A 112 2.54 -17.05 -2.53
C LYS A 112 3.17 -17.43 -1.19
N ASN A 113 2.47 -18.27 -0.41
CA ASN A 113 2.96 -18.87 0.84
C ASN A 113 3.35 -17.83 1.92
N ARG A 114 2.61 -16.71 2.01
CA ARG A 114 2.76 -15.74 3.10
C ARG A 114 1.81 -16.05 4.23
N GLU A 115 2.25 -15.79 5.45
CA GLU A 115 1.39 -15.83 6.63
C GLU A 115 0.35 -14.70 6.52
N LEU A 116 -0.93 -15.05 6.77
CA LEU A 116 -2.05 -14.13 6.68
C LEU A 116 -2.61 -13.83 8.07
N TYR A 117 -2.95 -12.58 8.27
CA TYR A 117 -3.63 -12.06 9.45
C TYR A 117 -5.04 -11.62 9.07
N ARG A 118 -6.03 -12.02 9.84
CA ARG A 118 -7.38 -11.50 9.69
C ARG A 118 -7.53 -10.24 10.52
N VAL A 119 -7.76 -9.12 9.85
CA VAL A 119 -8.06 -7.84 10.48
C VAL A 119 -9.57 -7.61 10.39
N SER A 120 -10.20 -7.41 11.55
CA SER A 120 -11.64 -7.13 11.66
C SER A 120 -11.86 -5.77 12.27
N THR A 121 -12.83 -5.04 11.77
CA THR A 121 -13.29 -3.75 12.30
C THR A 121 -14.55 -3.92 13.13
N ASP A 122 -14.89 -2.93 13.94
CA ASP A 122 -16.05 -2.95 14.84
C ASP A 122 -17.40 -2.86 14.11
N ASP A 123 -17.40 -2.44 12.84
CA ASP A 123 -18.58 -2.45 11.95
C ASP A 123 -18.82 -3.82 11.29
N GLY A 124 -18.00 -4.83 11.60
CA GLY A 124 -18.12 -6.18 11.07
C GLY A 124 -17.42 -6.47 9.75
N PHE A 125 -16.73 -5.48 9.18
CA PHE A 125 -15.87 -5.72 8.02
C PHE A 125 -14.62 -6.54 8.43
N SER A 126 -14.16 -7.41 7.54
CA SER A 126 -12.90 -8.15 7.74
C SER A 126 -12.15 -8.34 6.44
N VAL A 127 -10.82 -8.36 6.55
CA VAL A 127 -9.92 -8.57 5.42
C VAL A 127 -8.72 -9.41 5.85
N ASP A 128 -8.28 -10.31 4.99
CA ASP A 128 -7.08 -11.09 5.17
C ASP A 128 -5.91 -10.41 4.45
N VAL A 129 -4.84 -10.15 5.18
CA VAL A 129 -3.66 -9.41 4.73
C VAL A 129 -2.39 -10.07 5.27
N ASP A 130 -1.25 -9.80 4.65
CA ASP A 130 0.03 -10.27 5.19
C ASP A 130 0.54 -9.38 6.36
N GLY A 131 1.60 -9.85 7.02
CA GLY A 131 2.21 -9.15 8.14
C GLY A 131 2.81 -7.79 7.78
N GLU A 132 3.23 -7.59 6.54
CA GLU A 132 3.86 -6.37 6.05
C GLU A 132 2.86 -5.32 5.54
N HIS A 133 1.56 -5.65 5.44
CA HIS A 133 0.54 -4.71 5.01
C HIS A 133 0.50 -3.47 5.92
N LEU A 134 0.52 -2.28 5.32
CA LEU A 134 0.55 -1.02 6.05
C LEU A 134 -0.86 -0.47 6.29
N TRP A 135 -1.07 -0.07 7.53
CA TRP A 135 -2.30 0.56 8.00
C TRP A 135 -1.98 1.96 8.51
N THR A 136 -2.56 2.96 7.90
CA THR A 136 -2.53 4.32 8.45
C THR A 136 -3.55 4.40 9.58
N VAL A 137 -3.10 4.46 10.83
CA VAL A 137 -3.98 4.42 12.00
C VAL A 137 -3.60 5.44 13.06
N ARG A 138 -4.59 5.82 13.85
CA ARG A 138 -4.42 6.61 15.05
C ARG A 138 -4.52 5.72 16.29
N LEU A 139 -3.45 5.66 17.08
CA LEU A 139 -3.39 4.88 18.32
C LEU A 139 -3.80 5.69 19.56
N ASN A 140 -3.65 7.01 19.51
CA ASN A 140 -3.94 7.90 20.64
C ASN A 140 -5.11 8.82 20.29
N ARG A 141 -6.17 8.79 21.12
CA ARG A 141 -7.34 9.66 20.93
C ARG A 141 -7.10 11.13 21.26
N ARG A 142 -6.05 11.43 22.04
CA ARG A 142 -5.75 12.82 22.46
C ARG A 142 -5.09 13.65 21.35
N HIS A 143 -4.42 13.00 20.40
CA HIS A 143 -3.73 13.65 19.30
C HIS A 143 -4.32 13.14 17.99
N ASN A 144 -4.72 14.05 17.12
CA ASN A 144 -5.24 13.71 15.79
C ASN A 144 -4.08 13.45 14.80
N VAL A 145 -3.16 12.56 15.20
CA VAL A 145 -1.99 12.20 14.41
C VAL A 145 -2.10 10.73 14.00
N TYR A 146 -2.00 10.48 12.71
CA TYR A 146 -1.99 9.16 12.10
C TYR A 146 -0.56 8.75 11.78
N HIS A 147 -0.30 7.47 11.90
CA HIS A 147 0.99 6.86 11.56
C HIS A 147 0.75 5.54 10.84
N ASP A 148 1.71 5.15 10.00
CA ASP A 148 1.67 3.88 9.30
C ASP A 148 2.30 2.78 10.17
N TYR A 149 1.57 1.69 10.36
CA TYR A 149 2.01 0.49 11.06
C TYR A 149 1.78 -0.72 10.16
N THR A 150 2.69 -1.71 10.23
CA THR A 150 2.43 -3.01 9.60
C THR A 150 1.39 -3.80 10.40
N THR A 151 0.75 -4.77 9.74
CA THR A 151 -0.19 -5.68 10.41
C THR A 151 0.48 -6.38 11.58
N GLU A 152 1.71 -6.88 11.39
CA GLU A 152 2.49 -7.52 12.44
C GLU A 152 2.74 -6.59 13.63
N GLN A 153 3.09 -5.33 13.41
CA GLN A 153 3.28 -4.35 14.49
C GLN A 153 1.98 -4.11 15.25
N LEU A 154 0.85 -4.00 14.57
CA LEU A 154 -0.45 -3.86 15.22
C LEU A 154 -0.82 -5.11 16.00
N TRP A 155 -0.57 -6.29 15.45
CA TRP A 155 -0.79 -7.57 16.12
C TRP A 155 0.06 -7.70 17.40
N LEU A 156 1.36 -7.43 17.31
CA LEU A 156 2.26 -7.43 18.46
C LEU A 156 1.78 -6.46 19.55
N ARG A 157 1.34 -5.26 19.15
CA ARG A 157 0.80 -4.27 20.08
C ARG A 157 -0.48 -4.77 20.76
N GLN A 158 -1.40 -5.40 20.05
CA GLN A 158 -2.61 -6.00 20.63
C GLN A 158 -2.27 -7.11 21.63
N ASN A 159 -1.18 -7.81 21.40
CA ASN A 159 -0.63 -8.81 22.33
C ASN A 159 0.29 -8.22 23.40
N GLY A 160 0.21 -6.92 23.66
CA GLY A 160 0.86 -6.26 24.78
C GLY A 160 2.22 -5.64 24.50
N ALA A 161 2.74 -5.70 23.28
CA ALA A 161 4.00 -5.04 22.95
C ALA A 161 3.88 -3.51 23.00
N HIS A 162 4.87 -2.84 23.56
CA HIS A 162 4.95 -1.38 23.54
C HIS A 162 5.79 -0.93 22.35
N LEU A 163 5.15 -0.21 21.41
CA LEU A 163 5.82 0.38 20.24
C LEU A 163 6.23 1.83 20.53
N ARG A 164 7.46 2.19 20.24
CA ARG A 164 7.98 3.55 20.33
C ARG A 164 8.42 4.06 18.96
N THR A 165 7.97 5.25 18.59
CA THR A 165 8.42 5.95 17.38
C THR A 165 9.89 6.35 17.51
N LYS A 166 10.71 6.04 16.53
CA LYS A 166 12.11 6.47 16.43
C LYS A 166 12.22 7.88 15.87
N ARG A 167 13.25 8.63 16.29
CA ARG A 167 13.64 9.86 15.59
C ARG A 167 14.14 9.50 14.21
N GLY A 168 13.52 10.05 13.16
CA GLY A 168 13.84 9.71 11.77
C GLY A 168 12.88 8.71 11.11
N GLY A 169 11.82 8.30 11.81
CA GLY A 169 10.77 7.41 11.32
C GLY A 169 10.92 5.96 11.75
N GLY A 170 9.84 5.19 11.56
CA GLY A 170 9.77 3.81 12.00
C GLY A 170 9.50 3.64 13.49
N PHE A 171 9.43 2.36 13.93
CA PHE A 171 9.10 1.99 15.30
C PHE A 171 10.09 0.97 15.85
N GLU A 172 10.20 0.93 17.18
CA GLU A 172 10.90 -0.13 17.89
C GLU A 172 9.99 -0.77 18.94
N ILE A 173 10.17 -2.05 19.17
CA ILE A 173 9.49 -2.80 20.22
C ILE A 173 10.31 -2.68 21.49
N LEU A 174 9.69 -2.18 22.56
CA LEU A 174 10.32 -2.11 23.87
C LEU A 174 10.06 -3.41 24.65
N ALA A 175 11.02 -4.30 24.66
CA ALA A 175 10.91 -5.63 25.27
C ALA A 175 10.49 -5.62 26.75
N ASN A 176 10.83 -4.57 27.48
CA ASN A 176 10.58 -4.46 28.93
C ASN A 176 9.30 -3.67 29.29
N LYS A 177 8.48 -3.34 28.32
CA LYS A 177 7.22 -2.62 28.54
C LYS A 177 6.05 -3.38 27.94
N HIS A 178 5.09 -3.71 28.79
CA HIS A 178 3.86 -4.38 28.39
C HIS A 178 2.67 -3.41 28.50
N VAL A 179 1.79 -3.43 27.51
CA VAL A 179 0.53 -2.68 27.52
C VAL A 179 -0.59 -3.64 27.91
N SER A 180 -1.05 -3.57 29.13
CA SER A 180 -2.05 -4.51 29.69
C SER A 180 -3.45 -4.39 29.06
N ASN A 181 -3.77 -3.26 28.47
CA ASN A 181 -5.03 -3.03 27.76
C ASN A 181 -4.81 -2.08 26.57
N PRO A 182 -4.28 -2.57 25.45
CA PRO A 182 -4.02 -1.74 24.29
C PRO A 182 -5.35 -1.24 23.68
N ARG A 183 -5.44 0.07 23.50
CA ARG A 183 -6.59 0.67 22.81
C ARG A 183 -6.58 0.23 21.34
N LEU A 184 -7.77 -0.04 20.81
CA LEU A 184 -7.93 -0.36 19.40
C LEU A 184 -7.46 0.80 18.51
N PRO A 185 -6.72 0.51 17.44
CA PRO A 185 -6.37 1.49 16.43
C PRO A 185 -7.63 2.06 15.76
N ARG A 186 -7.57 3.30 15.31
CA ARG A 186 -8.62 3.92 14.49
C ARG A 186 -8.10 4.19 13.10
N LEU A 187 -8.83 3.74 12.10
CA LEU A 187 -8.64 4.10 10.70
C LEU A 187 -9.07 5.55 10.46
N PRO A 188 -8.49 6.26 9.49
CA PRO A 188 -9.01 7.55 9.06
C PRO A 188 -10.35 7.37 8.35
N ASP A 189 -11.22 8.36 8.49
CA ASP A 189 -12.42 8.42 7.70
C ASP A 189 -12.05 8.78 6.24
N CYS A 190 -12.63 8.06 5.28
CA CYS A 190 -12.51 8.40 3.86
C CYS A 190 -13.65 9.33 3.46
N ALA A 191 -13.39 10.19 2.49
CA ALA A 191 -14.44 11.00 1.88
C ALA A 191 -15.45 10.10 1.13
N PRO A 192 -16.70 10.57 0.96
CA PRO A 192 -17.68 9.87 0.13
C PRO A 192 -17.15 9.60 -1.27
N VAL A 193 -17.44 8.42 -1.78
CA VAL A 193 -16.98 7.98 -3.10
C VAL A 193 -17.80 8.67 -4.18
N GLU A 194 -17.14 9.30 -5.14
CA GLU A 194 -17.77 9.98 -6.26
C GLU A 194 -17.88 9.06 -7.48
N TYR A 195 -19.05 8.48 -7.68
CA TYR A 195 -19.36 7.72 -8.90
C TYR A 195 -19.81 8.67 -10.03
N THR A 196 -19.63 8.22 -11.26
CA THR A 196 -20.22 8.89 -12.41
C THR A 196 -21.74 8.96 -12.25
N GLU A 197 -22.30 10.13 -12.52
CA GLU A 197 -23.74 10.34 -12.47
C GLU A 197 -24.48 9.34 -13.38
N LYS A 198 -25.52 8.73 -12.84
CA LYS A 198 -26.36 7.76 -13.54
C LYS A 198 -27.82 8.09 -13.30
N GLU A 199 -28.62 7.93 -14.34
CA GLU A 199 -30.05 7.91 -14.18
C GLU A 199 -30.49 6.71 -13.35
N LEU A 200 -31.19 6.96 -12.25
CA LEU A 200 -31.63 5.94 -11.32
C LEU A 200 -33.12 5.67 -11.51
N LEU A 201 -33.52 4.41 -11.38
CA LEU A 201 -34.95 4.00 -11.49
C LEU A 201 -35.82 4.62 -10.41
N ILE A 202 -35.26 4.93 -9.27
CA ILE A 202 -35.93 5.53 -8.11
C ILE A 202 -35.07 6.69 -7.64
N ASP A 203 -35.70 7.82 -7.37
CA ASP A 203 -35.02 8.98 -6.78
C ASP A 203 -34.33 8.57 -5.47
N PRO A 204 -33.03 8.88 -5.28
CA PRO A 204 -32.27 8.48 -4.09
C PRO A 204 -32.89 8.96 -2.78
N TYR A 205 -33.49 10.13 -2.76
CA TYR A 205 -34.16 10.67 -1.59
C TYR A 205 -35.39 9.85 -1.23
N VAL A 206 -36.23 9.52 -2.23
CA VAL A 206 -37.41 8.67 -2.03
C VAL A 206 -37.02 7.28 -1.56
N LEU A 207 -35.97 6.69 -2.15
CA LEU A 207 -35.44 5.40 -1.73
C LEU A 207 -34.91 5.46 -0.29
N GLY A 208 -34.21 6.53 0.08
CA GLY A 208 -33.70 6.74 1.43
C GLY A 208 -34.81 6.83 2.47
N LEU A 209 -35.86 7.60 2.19
CA LEU A 209 -37.04 7.68 3.04
C LEU A 209 -37.71 6.31 3.21
N TRP A 210 -37.89 5.59 2.12
CA TRP A 210 -38.53 4.27 2.17
C TRP A 210 -37.68 3.24 2.94
N LEU A 211 -36.35 3.26 2.80
CA LEU A 211 -35.46 2.38 3.56
C LEU A 211 -35.41 2.72 5.04
N GLY A 212 -35.58 4.00 5.40
CA GLY A 212 -35.61 4.45 6.80
C GLY A 212 -36.91 4.14 7.51
N ASP A 213 -38.03 4.56 6.95
CA ASP A 213 -39.36 4.56 7.60
C ASP A 213 -40.42 3.75 6.84
N GLY A 214 -40.06 3.17 5.70
CA GLY A 214 -40.99 2.45 4.85
C GLY A 214 -41.41 1.08 5.38
N SER A 215 -42.63 0.67 5.04
CA SER A 215 -43.16 -0.64 5.37
C SER A 215 -42.67 -1.73 4.41
N LYS A 216 -42.30 -2.89 4.94
CA LYS A 216 -41.90 -4.05 4.12
C LYS A 216 -43.01 -4.61 3.23
N ASN A 217 -44.26 -4.32 3.57
CA ASN A 217 -45.46 -4.94 2.94
C ASN A 217 -46.26 -3.93 2.10
N SER A 218 -45.85 -2.67 2.05
CA SER A 218 -46.56 -1.63 1.29
C SER A 218 -45.58 -0.55 0.84
N ALA A 219 -45.90 0.16 -0.25
CA ALA A 219 -45.14 1.30 -0.75
C ALA A 219 -45.47 2.59 0.01
N ILE A 220 -45.74 2.48 1.33
CA ILE A 220 -46.09 3.62 2.18
C ILE A 220 -44.81 4.01 2.98
N ILE A 221 -44.56 5.30 3.03
CA ILE A 221 -43.52 5.94 3.85
C ILE A 221 -44.20 6.53 5.08
#